data_19aca615feb3845fdf96460f99d660e1
#
_entry.id   19aca615feb3845fdf96460f99d660e1
#
_cell.length_a   1.000
_cell.length_b   1.000
_cell.length_c   1.000
_cell.angle_alpha   90.00
_cell.angle_beta   90.00
_cell.angle_gamma   90.00
#
_symmetry.space_group_name_H-M   'P 1'
#
loop_
_entity.id
_entity.type
_entity.pdbx_description
1 polymer ?
#
loop_
_entity_poly.entity_id
_entity_poly.type
_entity_poly.pdbx_seq_one_letter_code
_entity_poly.pdbx_strand_id
1 'polypeptide(L)' 'MTKLVTTSQFSDPDAAYAALAQARRGLSEAAAADLDARLVLILANHIGDLDVLNEAIALAHNAG' A
#
# COMPACT_ATOMS: atom_id res chain seq x y z
N MET A 1 20.89 7.50 0.94
CA MET A 1 19.54 7.91 0.62
C MET A 1 18.66 6.69 0.35
N THR A 2 17.53 6.60 1.03
CA THR A 2 16.64 5.46 0.88
C THR A 2 15.88 5.55 -0.44
N LYS A 3 15.70 4.44 -1.13
CA LYS A 3 14.98 4.38 -2.39
C LYS A 3 13.81 3.41 -2.27
N LEU A 4 12.78 3.68 -3.07
CA LEU A 4 11.64 2.77 -3.18
C LEU A 4 12.11 1.41 -3.70
N VAL A 5 11.73 0.35 -3.01
CA VAL A 5 11.97 -1.03 -3.45
C VAL A 5 10.76 -1.48 -4.26
N THR A 6 10.99 -1.85 -5.51
CA THR A 6 9.91 -2.25 -6.42
C THR A 6 9.86 -3.75 -6.69
N THR A 7 10.89 -4.48 -6.27
CA THR A 7 10.88 -5.94 -6.34
C THR A 7 10.08 -6.49 -5.15
N SER A 8 9.47 -7.67 -5.32
CA SER A 8 8.69 -8.27 -4.24
C SER A 8 9.57 -8.55 -3.03
N GLN A 9 9.12 -8.09 -1.87
CA GLN A 9 9.80 -8.27 -0.60
C GLN A 9 9.16 -9.36 0.26
N PHE A 10 8.05 -9.92 -0.20
CA PHE A 10 7.37 -10.98 0.51
C PHE A 10 7.88 -12.34 0.06
N SER A 11 8.09 -13.26 0.99
CA SER A 11 8.39 -14.66 0.66
C SER A 11 7.17 -15.33 0.02
N ASP A 12 5.97 -14.85 0.35
CA ASP A 12 4.71 -15.32 -0.24
C ASP A 12 3.86 -14.12 -0.63
N PRO A 13 4.05 -13.59 -1.85
CA PRO A 13 3.25 -12.45 -2.33
C PRO A 13 1.75 -12.72 -2.38
N ASP A 14 1.36 -13.97 -2.66
CA ASP A 14 -0.07 -14.34 -2.71
C ASP A 14 -0.73 -14.18 -1.35
N ALA A 15 -0.01 -14.51 -0.28
CA ALA A 15 -0.53 -14.32 1.08
C ALA A 15 -0.73 -12.84 1.40
N ALA A 16 0.18 -11.97 0.95
CA ALA A 16 0.04 -10.53 1.12
C ALA A 16 -1.19 -10.00 0.37
N TYR A 17 -1.36 -10.43 -0.88
CA TYR A 17 -2.52 -10.04 -1.68
C TYR A 17 -3.81 -10.52 -1.02
N ALA A 18 -3.84 -11.77 -0.55
CA ALA A 18 -5.00 -12.35 0.12
C ALA A 18 -5.37 -11.57 1.39
N ALA A 19 -4.37 -11.11 2.15
CA ALA A 19 -4.61 -10.32 3.35
C ALA A 19 -5.32 -9.00 3.01
N LEU A 20 -4.88 -8.33 1.93
CA LEU A 20 -5.51 -7.08 1.49
C LEU A 20 -6.93 -7.32 0.98
N ALA A 21 -7.14 -8.37 0.18
CA ALA A 21 -8.46 -8.72 -0.34
C ALA A 21 -9.43 -9.07 0.79
N GLN A 22 -8.98 -9.86 1.77
CA GLN A 22 -9.77 -10.25 2.93
C GLN A 22 -10.20 -9.04 3.76
N ALA A 23 -9.30 -8.08 3.94
CA ALA A 23 -9.57 -6.89 4.75
C ALA A 23 -10.73 -6.07 4.16
N ARG A 24 -10.93 -6.13 2.84
CA ARG A 24 -11.97 -5.36 2.15
C ARG A 24 -13.28 -6.15 1.97
N ARG A 25 -13.25 -7.44 2.25
CA ARG A 25 -14.40 -8.31 2.01
C ARG A 25 -15.60 -7.89 2.87
N GLY A 26 -16.77 -7.79 2.25
CA GLY A 26 -18.00 -7.43 2.93
C GLY A 26 -18.19 -5.94 3.20
N LEU A 27 -17.21 -5.11 2.81
CA LEU A 27 -17.31 -3.67 2.99
C LEU A 27 -17.96 -3.00 1.78
N SER A 28 -18.73 -1.92 2.04
CA SER A 28 -19.20 -1.04 0.98
C SER A 28 -17.99 -0.34 0.33
N GLU A 29 -18.22 0.27 -0.85
CA GLU A 29 -17.16 1.05 -1.50
C GLU A 29 -16.63 2.17 -0.59
N ALA A 30 -17.53 2.87 0.09
CA ALA A 30 -17.14 3.95 1.00
C ALA A 30 -16.29 3.43 2.17
N ALA A 31 -16.72 2.31 2.77
CA ALA A 31 -15.97 1.72 3.89
C ALA A 31 -14.61 1.18 3.43
N ALA A 32 -14.55 0.58 2.24
CA ALA A 32 -13.29 0.11 1.68
C ALA A 32 -12.34 1.28 1.38
N ALA A 33 -12.85 2.39 0.87
CA ALA A 33 -12.04 3.58 0.62
C ALA A 33 -11.48 4.15 1.94
N ASP A 34 -12.28 4.17 3.00
CA ASP A 34 -11.83 4.61 4.33
C ASP A 34 -10.72 3.70 4.87
N LEU A 35 -10.90 2.39 4.72
CA LEU A 35 -9.87 1.43 5.12
C LEU A 35 -8.57 1.67 4.37
N ASP A 36 -8.64 1.83 3.05
CA ASP A 36 -7.48 2.08 2.21
C ASP A 36 -6.75 3.36 2.63
N ALA A 37 -7.50 4.44 2.89
CA ALA A 37 -6.91 5.71 3.31
C ALA A 37 -6.18 5.58 4.64
N ARG A 38 -6.78 4.89 5.61
CA ARG A 38 -6.15 4.66 6.91
C ARG A 38 -4.91 3.79 6.79
N LEU A 39 -5.00 2.74 5.98
CA LEU A 39 -3.89 1.81 5.76
C LEU A 39 -2.71 2.54 5.11
N VAL A 40 -2.97 3.40 4.13
CA VAL A 40 -1.92 4.20 3.49
C VAL A 40 -1.19 5.05 4.51
N LEU A 41 -1.92 5.72 5.42
CA LEU A 41 -1.31 6.55 6.45
C LEU A 41 -0.47 5.74 7.43
N ILE A 42 -0.97 4.57 7.82
CA ILE A 42 -0.23 3.66 8.71
C ILE A 42 1.07 3.21 8.06
N LEU A 43 0.99 2.79 6.80
CA LEU A 43 2.16 2.31 6.07
C LEU A 43 3.14 3.45 5.76
N ALA A 44 2.65 4.63 5.44
CA ALA A 44 3.48 5.80 5.24
C ALA A 44 4.28 6.13 6.51
N ASN A 45 3.62 6.08 7.66
CA ASN A 45 4.29 6.28 8.94
C ASN A 45 5.35 5.21 9.21
N HIS A 46 5.04 3.96 8.88
CA HIS A 46 5.98 2.85 9.07
C HIS A 46 7.24 3.04 8.21
N ILE A 47 7.06 3.48 6.96
CA ILE A 47 8.16 3.76 6.04
C ILE A 47 8.99 4.94 6.56
N GLY A 48 8.34 6.02 6.97
CA GLY A 48 8.99 7.16 7.63
C GLY A 48 9.96 7.95 6.78
N ASP A 49 9.88 7.82 5.46
CA ASP A 49 10.80 8.48 4.52
C ASP A 49 9.99 9.18 3.44
N LEU A 50 10.04 10.52 3.42
CA LEU A 50 9.24 11.31 2.49
C LEU A 50 9.63 11.07 1.03
N ASP A 51 10.92 10.90 0.76
CA ASP A 51 11.37 10.66 -0.62
C ASP A 51 10.84 9.34 -1.16
N VAL A 52 10.88 8.29 -0.34
CA VAL A 52 10.31 6.98 -0.69
C VAL A 52 8.80 7.09 -0.90
N LEU A 53 8.10 7.82 -0.04
CA LEU A 53 6.66 8.02 -0.17
C LEU A 53 6.33 8.73 -1.49
N ASN A 54 7.08 9.79 -1.82
CA ASN A 54 6.86 10.53 -3.07
C ASN A 54 7.13 9.66 -4.30
N GLU A 55 8.15 8.81 -4.25
CA GLU A 55 8.42 7.86 -5.34
C GLU A 55 7.26 6.86 -5.50
N ALA A 56 6.72 6.36 -4.39
CA ALA A 56 5.59 5.44 -4.43
C ALA A 56 4.34 6.12 -5.01
N ILE A 57 4.08 7.36 -4.62
CA ILE A 57 2.95 8.13 -5.14
C ILE A 57 3.08 8.30 -6.67
N ALA A 58 4.26 8.67 -7.14
CA ALA A 58 4.52 8.85 -8.56
C ALA A 58 4.31 7.54 -9.32
N LEU A 59 4.80 6.43 -8.78
CA LEU A 59 4.61 5.11 -9.40
C LEU A 59 3.13 4.75 -9.46
N ALA A 60 2.39 5.00 -8.39
CA ALA A 60 0.95 4.70 -8.35
C ALA A 60 0.17 5.52 -9.38
N HIS A 61 0.52 6.81 -9.56
CA HIS A 61 -0.09 7.66 -10.58
C HIS A 61 0.16 7.13 -11.99
N ASN A 62 1.35 6.61 -12.25
CA ASN A 62 1.74 6.16 -13.58
C ASN A 62 1.27 4.73 -13.90
N ALA A 63 0.91 3.96 -12.89
CA ALA A 63 0.48 2.58 -13.07
C ALA A 63 -0.99 2.46 -13.49
N GLY A 64 -1.76 3.50 -13.28
CA GLY A 64 -3.16 3.52 -13.65
C GLY A 64 -3.32 3.90 -15.10
#